data_0c336dfb1a896432afb363c15eb00561
#
_entry.id   0c336dfb1a896432afb363c15eb00561
#
_cell.length_a   1.000
_cell.length_b   1.000
_cell.length_c   1.000
_cell.angle_alpha   90.00
_cell.angle_beta   90.00
_cell.angle_gamma   90.00
#
_symmetry.space_group_name_H-M   'P 1'
#
loop_
_entity.id
_entity.type
_entity.pdbx_description
1 polymer ?
#
loop_
_entity_poly.entity_id
_entity_poly.type
_entity_poly.pdbx_seq_one_letter_code
_entity_poly.pdbx_strand_id
1 'polypeptide(L)'
;MSKQILLVDDDSAVRDAVAQTLELADLEPIAFSSFVAAKDTICADFEGVVLSDIRMPGRDGFFLLDYAKSQDPDLPVILLTGEGDVPMAVSAMGQGAFWFLEKPCAPKDLLAVIERALRTRNIVLENRRLRVLVETGDPAERMLFGQSELSQALRTMVRRVSQLETEVLIMGAPGAGISKVAEVIHLSSQRSKSPFVKRAGSGMSPDDLNEAVSSAKSGSLFIDEIALLPADSQLALLEQLEQPNSVRLLAGSTRDLVKAVDNGSFNGDLFYRIEVTPLRIPSLSERPEDIPILFRHYVAQASEQAGLTAPEITQEFTSSLMTQDWPGNTRSLISAAMRFVLGMPEDVTQAVELGLSEQMARVEKSLLIAALGRHNGRAVEAAAGLQLPRKTFYDKLARYGIRAEDFRR
;
A
#
# COMPACT_ATOMS: atom_id res chain seq x y z
N MET A 1 12.53 -14.72 17.83
CA MET A 1 11.33 -15.02 18.64
C MET A 1 11.67 -14.62 20.07
N SER A 2 10.77 -13.92 20.75
CA SER A 2 10.96 -13.60 22.17
C SER A 2 11.00 -14.90 23.01
N LYS A 3 11.84 -14.91 24.03
CA LYS A 3 12.02 -16.03 24.96
C LYS A 3 11.58 -15.67 26.37
N GLN A 4 10.99 -14.49 26.57
CA GLN A 4 10.64 -13.94 27.87
C GLN A 4 9.41 -14.60 28.45
N ILE A 5 9.50 -15.04 29.70
CA ILE A 5 8.39 -15.58 30.47
C ILE A 5 8.25 -14.82 31.77
N LEU A 6 7.15 -14.09 31.92
CA LEU A 6 6.83 -13.41 33.17
C LEU A 6 6.24 -14.43 34.13
N LEU A 7 7.03 -14.86 35.11
CA LEU A 7 6.65 -15.84 36.12
C LEU A 7 6.20 -15.17 37.41
N VAL A 8 4.97 -15.42 37.86
CA VAL A 8 4.42 -14.85 39.09
C VAL A 8 3.93 -15.99 40.01
N ASP A 9 4.60 -16.17 41.12
CA ASP A 9 4.31 -17.22 42.12
C ASP A 9 4.80 -16.75 43.51
N ASP A 10 3.99 -16.86 44.53
CA ASP A 10 4.35 -16.41 45.89
C ASP A 10 5.28 -17.40 46.63
N ASP A 11 5.21 -18.69 46.29
CA ASP A 11 6.12 -19.71 46.80
C ASP A 11 7.48 -19.62 46.11
N SER A 12 8.51 -19.24 46.90
CA SER A 12 9.87 -19.09 46.38
C SER A 12 10.45 -20.41 45.84
N ALA A 13 10.17 -21.54 46.50
CA ALA A 13 10.71 -22.84 46.07
C ALA A 13 10.11 -23.29 44.72
N VAL A 14 8.82 -23.07 44.54
CA VAL A 14 8.12 -23.37 43.27
C VAL A 14 8.61 -22.40 42.19
N ARG A 15 8.69 -21.12 42.50
CA ARG A 15 9.15 -20.08 41.54
C ARG A 15 10.57 -20.37 41.05
N ASP A 16 11.48 -20.73 41.96
CA ASP A 16 12.88 -21.02 41.61
C ASP A 16 12.99 -22.31 40.78
N ALA A 17 12.22 -23.36 41.12
CA ALA A 17 12.20 -24.61 40.36
C ALA A 17 11.63 -24.42 38.92
N VAL A 18 10.56 -23.63 38.78
CA VAL A 18 9.99 -23.30 37.47
C VAL A 18 10.95 -22.43 36.66
N ALA A 19 11.55 -21.41 37.29
CA ALA A 19 12.52 -20.56 36.61
C ALA A 19 13.74 -21.37 36.10
N GLN A 20 14.28 -22.26 36.93
CA GLN A 20 15.36 -23.14 36.50
C GLN A 20 14.94 -24.07 35.33
N THR A 21 13.71 -24.58 35.37
CA THR A 21 13.17 -25.40 34.25
C THR A 21 13.10 -24.60 32.92
N LEU A 22 12.71 -23.33 33.01
CA LEU A 22 12.63 -22.44 31.85
C LEU A 22 14.03 -22.09 31.33
N GLU A 23 14.99 -21.76 32.21
CA GLU A 23 16.37 -21.49 31.84
C GLU A 23 17.06 -22.66 31.14
N LEU A 24 16.84 -23.90 31.64
CA LEU A 24 17.35 -25.12 31.02
C LEU A 24 16.79 -25.36 29.62
N ALA A 25 15.62 -24.78 29.33
CA ALA A 25 14.98 -24.82 27.99
C ALA A 25 15.34 -23.60 27.13
N ASP A 26 16.36 -22.83 27.50
CA ASP A 26 16.82 -21.62 26.77
C ASP A 26 15.73 -20.51 26.70
N LEU A 27 14.88 -20.42 27.74
CA LEU A 27 13.88 -19.37 27.95
C LEU A 27 14.38 -18.39 29.03
N GLU A 28 13.86 -17.17 29.02
CA GLU A 28 14.28 -16.06 29.88
C GLU A 28 13.17 -15.76 30.92
N PRO A 29 13.17 -16.38 32.12
CA PRO A 29 12.18 -16.11 33.15
C PRO A 29 12.43 -14.75 33.81
N ILE A 30 11.37 -13.95 33.93
CA ILE A 30 11.34 -12.73 34.76
C ILE A 30 10.41 -13.02 35.91
N ALA A 31 11.01 -13.37 37.09
CA ALA A 31 10.28 -13.92 38.21
C ALA A 31 9.87 -12.85 39.22
N PHE A 32 8.61 -12.88 39.66
CA PHE A 32 8.04 -12.01 40.69
C PHE A 32 7.28 -12.81 41.74
N SER A 33 7.26 -12.31 42.97
CA SER A 33 6.56 -12.96 44.08
C SER A 33 5.10 -12.51 44.24
N SER A 34 4.62 -11.58 43.44
CA SER A 34 3.24 -11.07 43.54
C SER A 34 2.85 -10.27 42.32
N PHE A 35 1.54 -10.12 42.11
CA PHE A 35 0.97 -9.23 41.07
C PHE A 35 1.52 -7.80 41.18
N VAL A 36 1.63 -7.22 42.40
CA VAL A 36 2.05 -5.84 42.58
C VAL A 36 3.46 -5.60 42.06
N ALA A 37 4.35 -6.58 42.21
CA ALA A 37 5.73 -6.50 41.70
C ALA A 37 5.76 -6.69 40.16
N ALA A 38 4.86 -7.48 39.59
CA ALA A 38 4.84 -7.83 38.19
C ALA A 38 4.07 -6.84 37.28
N LYS A 39 3.17 -6.04 37.85
CA LYS A 39 2.18 -5.24 37.11
C LYS A 39 2.78 -4.29 36.06
N ASP A 40 3.94 -3.69 36.37
CA ASP A 40 4.57 -2.69 35.50
C ASP A 40 5.26 -3.34 34.26
N THR A 41 5.48 -4.66 34.30
CA THR A 41 5.98 -5.46 33.17
C THR A 41 4.84 -5.92 32.25
N ILE A 42 3.59 -5.95 32.76
CA ILE A 42 2.41 -6.37 32.00
C ILE A 42 1.91 -5.19 31.17
N CYS A 43 2.30 -5.11 29.91
CA CYS A 43 1.92 -4.04 28.99
C CYS A 43 1.68 -4.59 27.58
N ALA A 44 1.08 -3.77 26.70
CA ALA A 44 0.75 -4.14 25.32
C ALA A 44 1.99 -4.52 24.47
N ASP A 45 3.14 -3.94 24.79
CA ASP A 45 4.41 -4.18 24.09
C ASP A 45 5.23 -5.33 24.69
N PHE A 46 4.74 -5.99 25.76
CA PHE A 46 5.44 -7.14 26.31
C PHE A 46 5.48 -8.29 25.31
N GLU A 47 6.67 -8.70 24.91
CA GLU A 47 6.86 -9.67 23.83
C GLU A 47 6.71 -11.13 24.28
N GLY A 48 6.62 -11.38 25.59
CA GLY A 48 6.62 -12.70 26.20
C GLY A 48 5.22 -13.25 26.52
N VAL A 49 5.22 -14.22 27.43
CA VAL A 49 4.04 -14.92 27.96
C VAL A 49 4.00 -14.74 29.47
N VAL A 50 2.82 -14.63 30.04
CA VAL A 50 2.62 -14.59 31.50
C VAL A 50 2.29 -15.99 31.99
N LEU A 51 3.04 -16.44 33.00
CA LEU A 51 2.80 -17.68 33.74
C LEU A 51 2.55 -17.32 35.21
N SER A 52 1.35 -17.51 35.72
CA SER A 52 0.97 -17.09 37.06
C SER A 52 0.36 -18.20 37.86
N ASP A 53 0.71 -18.28 39.14
CA ASP A 53 -0.08 -19.08 40.08
C ASP A 53 -1.47 -18.46 40.26
N ILE A 54 -2.47 -19.30 40.48
CA ILE A 54 -3.83 -18.86 40.78
C ILE A 54 -3.95 -18.38 42.22
N ARG A 55 -3.37 -19.13 43.16
CA ARG A 55 -3.55 -18.86 44.59
C ARG A 55 -2.38 -18.04 45.17
N MET A 56 -2.48 -16.73 45.07
CA MET A 56 -1.51 -15.80 45.65
C MET A 56 -2.17 -14.91 46.69
N PRO A 57 -1.42 -14.50 47.74
CA PRO A 57 -1.90 -13.60 48.77
C PRO A 57 -2.28 -12.22 48.17
N GLY A 58 -3.44 -11.71 48.57
CA GLY A 58 -3.94 -10.39 48.19
C GLY A 58 -4.63 -10.36 46.85
N ARG A 59 -3.91 -10.28 45.74
CA ARG A 59 -4.45 -10.33 44.38
C ARG A 59 -4.03 -11.64 43.72
N ASP A 60 -5.02 -12.44 43.43
CA ASP A 60 -4.86 -13.78 42.87
C ASP A 60 -4.54 -13.79 41.36
N GLY A 61 -4.33 -14.99 40.81
CA GLY A 61 -4.05 -15.18 39.37
C GLY A 61 -5.20 -14.76 38.44
N PHE A 62 -6.45 -14.79 38.91
CA PHE A 62 -7.59 -14.32 38.13
C PHE A 62 -7.58 -12.79 38.02
N PHE A 63 -7.25 -12.09 39.11
CA PHE A 63 -7.07 -10.65 39.07
C PHE A 63 -5.93 -10.26 38.12
N LEU A 64 -4.83 -11.02 38.12
CA LEU A 64 -3.72 -10.83 37.18
C LEU A 64 -4.17 -11.07 35.74
N LEU A 65 -4.97 -12.13 35.47
CA LEU A 65 -5.51 -12.42 34.16
C LEU A 65 -6.37 -11.25 33.64
N ASP A 66 -7.32 -10.77 34.45
CA ASP A 66 -8.20 -9.65 34.08
C ASP A 66 -7.37 -8.40 33.79
N TYR A 67 -6.39 -8.10 34.63
CA TYR A 67 -5.48 -6.98 34.42
C TYR A 67 -4.70 -7.13 33.11
N ALA A 68 -4.09 -8.28 32.86
CA ALA A 68 -3.33 -8.55 31.66
C ALA A 68 -4.20 -8.40 30.40
N LYS A 69 -5.44 -8.90 30.42
CA LYS A 69 -6.41 -8.76 29.33
C LYS A 69 -6.90 -7.33 29.14
N SER A 70 -6.95 -6.53 30.18
CA SER A 70 -7.25 -5.09 30.09
C SER A 70 -6.11 -4.29 29.44
N GLN A 71 -4.85 -4.69 29.64
CA GLN A 71 -3.70 -4.07 29.00
C GLN A 71 -3.54 -4.52 27.55
N ASP A 72 -3.70 -5.82 27.30
CA ASP A 72 -3.66 -6.42 25.97
C ASP A 72 -4.53 -7.68 25.91
N PRO A 73 -5.68 -7.66 25.19
CA PRO A 73 -6.54 -8.82 25.02
C PRO A 73 -5.83 -10.04 24.41
N ASP A 74 -4.76 -9.82 23.63
CA ASP A 74 -4.00 -10.86 22.95
C ASP A 74 -2.77 -11.33 23.73
N LEU A 75 -2.51 -10.82 24.94
CA LEU A 75 -1.42 -11.28 25.78
C LEU A 75 -1.71 -12.68 26.34
N PRO A 76 -0.91 -13.70 26.03
CA PRO A 76 -1.14 -15.05 26.56
C PRO A 76 -0.85 -15.11 28.05
N VAL A 77 -1.83 -15.55 28.83
CA VAL A 77 -1.71 -15.83 30.26
C VAL A 77 -1.96 -17.32 30.51
N ILE A 78 -0.99 -18.01 31.09
CA ILE A 78 -1.06 -19.41 31.50
C ILE A 78 -1.20 -19.41 33.02
N LEU A 79 -2.20 -20.12 33.53
CA LEU A 79 -2.43 -20.22 34.98
C LEU A 79 -1.95 -21.57 35.51
N LEU A 80 -1.26 -21.55 36.65
CA LEU A 80 -0.86 -22.71 37.41
C LEU A 80 -1.88 -22.92 38.55
N THR A 81 -2.41 -24.11 38.70
CA THR A 81 -3.46 -24.46 39.71
C THR A 81 -2.99 -25.61 40.60
N GLY A 82 -3.42 -25.63 41.84
CA GLY A 82 -3.22 -26.74 42.72
C GLY A 82 -4.20 -27.90 42.46
N GLU A 83 -3.98 -29.01 43.14
CA GLU A 83 -4.78 -30.23 43.01
C GLU A 83 -6.29 -30.00 43.24
N GLY A 84 -7.14 -30.51 42.34
CA GLY A 84 -8.61 -30.57 42.51
C GLY A 84 -9.41 -29.37 41.99
N ASP A 85 -8.80 -28.40 41.34
CA ASP A 85 -9.46 -27.14 40.94
C ASP A 85 -10.01 -27.11 39.49
N VAL A 86 -10.58 -28.24 39.01
CA VAL A 86 -11.19 -28.33 37.66
C VAL A 86 -12.22 -27.22 37.40
N PRO A 87 -13.14 -26.87 38.34
CA PRO A 87 -14.06 -25.76 38.13
C PRO A 87 -13.37 -24.41 37.91
N MET A 88 -12.24 -24.15 38.61
CA MET A 88 -11.44 -22.93 38.44
C MET A 88 -10.72 -22.90 37.10
N ALA A 89 -10.22 -24.04 36.63
CA ALA A 89 -9.64 -24.18 35.31
C ALA A 89 -10.63 -23.80 34.18
N VAL A 90 -11.88 -24.30 34.28
CA VAL A 90 -12.96 -23.96 33.33
C VAL A 90 -13.30 -22.48 33.39
N SER A 91 -13.36 -21.88 34.59
CA SER A 91 -13.56 -20.45 34.78
C SER A 91 -12.45 -19.60 34.14
N ALA A 92 -11.19 -20.01 34.33
CA ALA A 92 -10.01 -19.36 33.75
C ALA A 92 -10.09 -19.30 32.20
N MET A 93 -10.44 -20.42 31.57
CA MET A 93 -10.62 -20.47 30.13
C MET A 93 -11.78 -19.59 29.67
N GLY A 94 -12.88 -19.53 30.40
CA GLY A 94 -14.01 -18.63 30.14
C GLY A 94 -13.65 -17.15 30.25
N GLN A 95 -12.68 -16.77 31.08
CA GLN A 95 -12.15 -15.41 31.24
C GLN A 95 -11.00 -15.08 30.28
N GLY A 96 -10.68 -15.98 29.36
CA GLY A 96 -9.69 -15.73 28.31
C GLY A 96 -8.26 -16.11 28.65
N ALA A 97 -8.02 -16.97 29.66
CA ALA A 97 -6.71 -17.57 29.84
C ALA A 97 -6.29 -18.33 28.58
N PHE A 98 -5.02 -18.29 28.24
CA PHE A 98 -4.48 -19.05 27.10
C PHE A 98 -4.48 -20.55 27.38
N TRP A 99 -4.12 -20.92 28.62
CA TRP A 99 -4.12 -22.31 29.12
C TRP A 99 -4.06 -22.33 30.63
N PHE A 100 -4.30 -23.50 31.18
CA PHE A 100 -4.04 -23.81 32.59
C PHE A 100 -3.25 -25.10 32.73
N LEU A 101 -2.47 -25.24 33.81
CA LEU A 101 -1.71 -26.43 34.15
C LEU A 101 -1.86 -26.75 35.64
N GLU A 102 -2.03 -28.02 35.98
CA GLU A 102 -2.13 -28.47 37.37
C GLU A 102 -0.73 -28.72 37.95
N LYS A 103 -0.48 -28.23 39.17
CA LYS A 103 0.74 -28.50 39.93
C LYS A 103 0.64 -29.81 40.68
N PRO A 104 1.67 -30.70 40.66
CA PRO A 104 2.93 -30.54 39.95
C PRO A 104 2.81 -30.89 38.46
N CYS A 105 3.20 -29.98 37.56
CA CYS A 105 3.19 -30.24 36.14
C CYS A 105 4.53 -30.82 35.65
N ALA A 106 4.47 -31.74 34.69
CA ALA A 106 5.68 -32.24 34.08
C ALA A 106 6.38 -31.15 33.26
N PRO A 107 7.71 -30.99 33.32
CA PRO A 107 8.45 -29.97 32.55
C PRO A 107 8.10 -30.00 31.07
N LYS A 108 7.92 -31.17 30.48
CA LYS A 108 7.56 -31.35 29.08
C LYS A 108 6.22 -30.69 28.74
N ASP A 109 5.22 -30.82 29.60
CA ASP A 109 3.87 -30.30 29.36
C ASP A 109 3.87 -28.75 29.53
N LEU A 110 4.57 -28.24 30.53
CA LEU A 110 4.79 -26.82 30.76
C LEU A 110 5.44 -26.16 29.52
N LEU A 111 6.54 -26.71 29.06
CA LEU A 111 7.30 -26.17 27.92
C LEU A 111 6.48 -26.23 26.63
N ALA A 112 5.72 -27.31 26.38
CA ALA A 112 4.86 -27.42 25.19
C ALA A 112 3.77 -26.34 25.15
N VAL A 113 3.17 -26.00 26.29
CA VAL A 113 2.15 -24.95 26.41
C VAL A 113 2.79 -23.57 26.21
N ILE A 114 3.96 -23.31 26.84
CA ILE A 114 4.68 -22.06 26.72
C ILE A 114 5.13 -21.82 25.27
N GLU A 115 5.69 -22.82 24.59
CA GLU A 115 6.09 -22.69 23.18
C GLU A 115 4.91 -22.33 22.28
N ARG A 116 3.75 -22.94 22.49
CA ARG A 116 2.53 -22.61 21.75
C ARG A 116 2.08 -21.19 22.03
N ALA A 117 2.12 -20.75 23.28
CA ALA A 117 1.77 -19.39 23.69
C ALA A 117 2.72 -18.34 23.10
N LEU A 118 4.02 -18.58 23.14
CA LEU A 118 5.05 -17.72 22.53
C LEU A 118 4.87 -17.61 21.01
N ARG A 119 4.57 -18.73 20.34
CA ARG A 119 4.29 -18.71 18.88
C ARG A 119 3.08 -17.86 18.57
N THR A 120 1.98 -17.99 19.32
CA THR A 120 0.78 -17.16 19.15
C THR A 120 1.09 -15.70 19.39
N ARG A 121 1.81 -15.37 20.46
CA ARG A 121 2.22 -13.99 20.79
C ARG A 121 3.05 -13.37 19.67
N ASN A 122 4.03 -14.08 19.16
CA ASN A 122 4.88 -13.61 18.07
C ASN A 122 4.07 -13.30 16.79
N ILE A 123 3.10 -14.17 16.43
CA ILE A 123 2.23 -13.90 15.27
C ILE A 123 1.40 -12.63 15.48
N VAL A 124 0.86 -12.40 16.67
CA VAL A 124 0.08 -11.20 16.99
C VAL A 124 0.93 -9.95 16.89
N LEU A 125 2.12 -9.96 17.51
CA LEU A 125 3.03 -8.80 17.50
C LEU A 125 3.55 -8.50 16.10
N GLU A 126 3.91 -9.53 15.33
CA GLU A 126 4.34 -9.35 13.94
C GLU A 126 3.19 -8.80 13.07
N ASN A 127 1.96 -9.29 13.26
CA ASN A 127 0.80 -8.74 12.57
C ASN A 127 0.56 -7.25 12.93
N ARG A 128 0.68 -6.88 14.21
CA ARG A 128 0.60 -5.48 14.66
C ARG A 128 1.70 -4.63 14.04
N ARG A 129 2.94 -5.13 14.07
CA ARG A 129 4.09 -4.45 13.45
C ARG A 129 3.90 -4.24 11.96
N LEU A 130 3.44 -5.27 11.24
CA LEU A 130 3.14 -5.17 9.82
C LEU A 130 2.00 -4.18 9.55
N ARG A 131 0.94 -4.18 10.37
CA ARG A 131 -0.13 -3.18 10.28
C ARG A 131 0.38 -1.76 10.48
N VAL A 132 1.19 -1.52 11.49
CA VAL A 132 1.80 -0.20 11.73
C VAL A 132 2.67 0.22 10.55
N LEU A 133 3.50 -0.68 10.02
CA LEU A 133 4.30 -0.41 8.82
C LEU A 133 3.44 -0.10 7.59
N VAL A 134 2.29 -0.74 7.46
CA VAL A 134 1.30 -0.45 6.41
C VAL A 134 0.62 0.90 6.64
N GLU A 135 0.30 1.25 7.87
CA GLU A 135 -0.40 2.50 8.24
C GLU A 135 0.52 3.72 8.27
N THR A 136 1.78 3.56 8.71
CA THR A 136 2.75 4.67 8.83
C THR A 136 3.67 4.83 7.62
N GLY A 137 3.73 3.84 6.73
CA GLY A 137 4.52 3.94 5.50
C GLY A 137 3.92 4.96 4.52
N ASP A 138 4.79 5.70 3.83
CA ASP A 138 4.38 6.66 2.79
C ASP A 138 3.57 5.98 1.68
N PRO A 139 2.25 6.28 1.50
CA PRO A 139 1.44 5.66 0.46
C PRO A 139 1.96 5.93 -0.95
N ALA A 140 2.59 7.10 -1.20
CA ALA A 140 3.14 7.43 -2.50
C ALA A 140 4.31 6.50 -2.88
N GLU A 141 5.17 6.15 -1.91
CA GLU A 141 6.28 5.21 -2.14
C GLU A 141 5.79 3.78 -2.36
N ARG A 142 4.78 3.36 -1.58
CA ARG A 142 4.25 1.98 -1.64
C ARG A 142 3.39 1.68 -2.86
N MET A 143 2.69 2.69 -3.39
CA MET A 143 1.62 2.48 -4.38
C MET A 143 1.93 3.05 -5.76
N LEU A 144 2.90 3.97 -5.87
CA LEU A 144 3.34 4.58 -7.13
C LEU A 144 4.75 4.10 -7.46
N PHE A 145 4.81 2.97 -8.14
CA PHE A 145 6.07 2.32 -8.53
C PHE A 145 6.77 3.05 -9.67
N GLY A 146 8.09 2.93 -9.72
CA GLY A 146 8.97 3.50 -10.74
C GLY A 146 10.21 4.14 -10.11
N GLN A 147 11.32 4.13 -10.84
CA GLN A 147 12.60 4.70 -10.39
C GLN A 147 13.04 5.90 -11.25
N SER A 148 12.35 6.16 -12.36
CA SER A 148 12.61 7.30 -13.22
C SER A 148 12.48 8.63 -12.46
N GLU A 149 13.17 9.67 -12.93
CA GLU A 149 13.04 11.03 -12.41
C GLU A 149 11.57 11.51 -12.47
N LEU A 150 10.85 11.15 -13.53
CA LEU A 150 9.43 11.49 -13.68
C LEU A 150 8.55 10.81 -12.62
N SER A 151 8.84 9.56 -12.27
CA SER A 151 8.12 8.86 -11.20
C SER A 151 8.44 9.43 -9.82
N GLN A 152 9.69 9.84 -9.58
CA GLN A 152 10.08 10.51 -8.34
C GLN A 152 9.43 11.90 -8.23
N ALA A 153 9.40 12.67 -9.32
CA ALA A 153 8.73 13.97 -9.39
C ALA A 153 7.22 13.83 -9.14
N LEU A 154 6.57 12.81 -9.73
CA LEU A 154 5.17 12.50 -9.48
C LEU A 154 4.90 12.22 -8.00
N ARG A 155 5.68 11.34 -7.35
CA ARG A 155 5.53 11.06 -5.91
C ARG A 155 5.73 12.31 -5.05
N THR A 156 6.72 13.12 -5.38
CA THR A 156 6.97 14.39 -4.67
C THR A 156 5.78 15.36 -4.80
N MET A 157 5.21 15.47 -6.01
CA MET A 157 4.03 16.29 -6.23
C MET A 157 2.81 15.74 -5.50
N VAL A 158 2.58 14.42 -5.53
CA VAL A 158 1.49 13.76 -4.80
C VAL A 158 1.59 14.03 -3.31
N ARG A 159 2.77 13.89 -2.69
CA ARG A 159 3.00 14.22 -1.27
C ARG A 159 2.65 15.68 -0.96
N ARG A 160 3.12 16.60 -1.80
CA ARG A 160 2.85 18.04 -1.64
C ARG A 160 1.35 18.36 -1.74
N VAL A 161 0.70 17.84 -2.77
CA VAL A 161 -0.73 18.06 -3.03
C VAL A 161 -1.60 17.42 -1.93
N SER A 162 -1.20 16.29 -1.38
CA SER A 162 -1.92 15.61 -0.31
C SER A 162 -2.06 16.44 0.96
N GLN A 163 -1.12 17.34 1.23
CA GLN A 163 -1.16 18.24 2.41
C GLN A 163 -2.03 19.48 2.20
N LEU A 164 -2.49 19.73 0.98
CA LEU A 164 -3.39 20.83 0.67
C LEU A 164 -4.85 20.37 0.79
N GLU A 165 -5.73 21.28 1.18
CA GLU A 165 -7.18 21.02 1.23
C GLU A 165 -7.91 21.47 -0.04
N THR A 166 -7.18 21.90 -1.04
CA THR A 166 -7.71 22.35 -2.33
C THR A 166 -8.17 21.18 -3.18
N GLU A 167 -9.04 21.47 -4.15
CA GLU A 167 -9.42 20.57 -5.23
C GLU A 167 -8.19 20.21 -6.07
N VAL A 168 -8.16 19.01 -6.64
CA VAL A 168 -7.05 18.52 -7.45
C VAL A 168 -7.54 18.00 -8.79
N LEU A 169 -6.98 18.54 -9.86
CA LEU A 169 -7.19 18.04 -11.21
C LEU A 169 -6.06 17.08 -11.60
N ILE A 170 -6.38 15.79 -11.74
CA ILE A 170 -5.43 14.73 -12.09
C ILE A 170 -5.60 14.41 -13.57
N MET A 171 -4.57 14.67 -14.34
CA MET A 171 -4.56 14.46 -15.80
C MET A 171 -3.55 13.39 -16.20
N GLY A 172 -3.90 12.57 -17.18
CA GLY A 172 -2.99 11.56 -17.71
C GLY A 172 -3.56 10.86 -18.93
N ALA A 173 -2.71 10.18 -19.68
CA ALA A 173 -3.15 9.37 -20.80
C ALA A 173 -4.05 8.20 -20.32
N PRO A 174 -4.91 7.63 -21.19
CA PRO A 174 -5.74 6.47 -20.84
C PRO A 174 -4.91 5.34 -20.20
N GLY A 175 -5.36 4.84 -19.05
CA GLY A 175 -4.67 3.77 -18.34
C GLY A 175 -3.40 4.17 -17.58
N ALA A 176 -3.06 5.46 -17.48
CA ALA A 176 -1.88 5.94 -16.73
C ALA A 176 -1.99 5.81 -15.21
N GLY A 177 -3.19 5.49 -14.67
CA GLY A 177 -3.40 5.25 -13.25
C GLY A 177 -4.00 6.44 -12.49
N ILE A 178 -4.81 7.28 -13.14
CA ILE A 178 -5.47 8.47 -12.55
C ILE A 178 -6.18 8.11 -11.24
N SER A 179 -7.04 7.08 -11.25
CA SER A 179 -7.79 6.64 -10.06
C SER A 179 -6.85 6.16 -8.93
N LYS A 180 -5.70 5.56 -9.27
CA LYS A 180 -4.70 5.12 -8.29
C LYS A 180 -4.00 6.30 -7.64
N VAL A 181 -3.65 7.31 -8.42
CA VAL A 181 -3.05 8.56 -7.91
C VAL A 181 -4.03 9.30 -6.99
N ALA A 182 -5.33 9.37 -7.36
CA ALA A 182 -6.36 9.95 -6.50
C ALA A 182 -6.47 9.22 -5.15
N GLU A 183 -6.44 7.88 -5.16
CA GLU A 183 -6.42 7.06 -3.95
C GLU A 183 -5.21 7.37 -3.07
N VAL A 184 -4.01 7.48 -3.67
CA VAL A 184 -2.79 7.80 -2.94
C VAL A 184 -2.83 9.22 -2.35
N ILE A 185 -3.37 10.20 -3.07
CA ILE A 185 -3.57 11.56 -2.55
C ILE A 185 -4.47 11.54 -1.31
N HIS A 186 -5.59 10.79 -1.35
CA HIS A 186 -6.48 10.65 -0.20
C HIS A 186 -5.77 9.99 0.98
N LEU A 187 -5.12 8.83 0.76
CA LEU A 187 -4.43 8.07 1.81
C LEU A 187 -3.25 8.84 2.45
N SER A 188 -2.63 9.76 1.70
CA SER A 188 -1.53 10.61 2.18
C SER A 188 -2.00 11.93 2.81
N SER A 189 -3.32 12.19 2.84
CA SER A 189 -3.91 13.43 3.35
C SER A 189 -4.35 13.31 4.82
N GLN A 190 -4.70 14.44 5.42
CA GLN A 190 -5.31 14.48 6.76
C GLN A 190 -6.67 13.77 6.80
N ARG A 191 -7.32 13.58 5.64
CA ARG A 191 -8.62 12.90 5.49
C ARG A 191 -8.50 11.40 5.27
N SER A 192 -7.30 10.79 5.41
CA SER A 192 -7.02 9.37 5.14
C SER A 192 -7.91 8.38 5.92
N LYS A 193 -8.42 8.78 7.08
CA LYS A 193 -9.34 7.98 7.91
C LYS A 193 -10.83 8.21 7.59
N SER A 194 -11.13 9.17 6.72
CA SER A 194 -12.47 9.52 6.28
C SER A 194 -12.86 8.79 5.01
N PRO A 195 -14.14 8.75 4.60
CA PRO A 195 -14.56 8.04 3.39
C PRO A 195 -13.87 8.54 2.11
N PHE A 196 -13.49 7.61 1.24
CA PHE A 196 -13.05 7.87 -0.12
C PHE A 196 -14.07 7.31 -1.11
N VAL A 197 -14.87 8.20 -1.69
CA VAL A 197 -15.95 7.83 -2.62
C VAL A 197 -15.47 8.02 -4.04
N LYS A 198 -15.60 6.97 -4.87
CA LYS A 198 -15.26 7.01 -6.30
C LYS A 198 -16.54 6.97 -7.13
N ARG A 199 -16.65 7.84 -8.12
CA ARG A 199 -17.76 7.85 -9.10
C ARG A 199 -17.21 8.11 -10.50
N ALA A 200 -17.91 7.59 -11.49
CA ALA A 200 -17.64 7.95 -12.89
C ALA A 200 -18.42 9.22 -13.25
N GLY A 201 -17.78 10.14 -13.98
CA GLY A 201 -18.45 11.37 -14.44
C GLY A 201 -19.51 11.12 -15.52
N SER A 202 -19.33 10.05 -16.30
CA SER A 202 -20.26 9.73 -17.39
C SER A 202 -21.64 9.32 -16.86
N GLY A 203 -22.67 10.04 -17.27
CA GLY A 203 -24.06 9.73 -16.94
C GLY A 203 -24.49 10.02 -15.48
N MET A 204 -23.62 10.65 -14.69
CA MET A 204 -23.93 11.01 -13.30
C MET A 204 -24.99 12.12 -13.29
N SER A 205 -26.13 11.86 -12.66
CA SER A 205 -27.17 12.87 -12.44
C SER A 205 -26.84 13.79 -11.25
N PRO A 206 -27.50 14.96 -11.11
CA PRO A 206 -27.36 15.80 -9.92
C PRO A 206 -27.72 15.08 -8.62
N ASP A 207 -28.68 14.17 -8.63
CA ASP A 207 -29.07 13.39 -7.45
C ASP A 207 -27.98 12.38 -7.06
N ASP A 208 -27.37 11.67 -8.04
CA ASP A 208 -26.23 10.78 -7.82
C ASP A 208 -25.04 11.55 -7.24
N LEU A 209 -24.82 12.77 -7.74
CA LEU A 209 -23.78 13.65 -7.23
C LEU A 209 -24.02 14.05 -5.77
N ASN A 210 -25.24 14.45 -5.41
CA ASN A 210 -25.61 14.81 -4.06
C ASN A 210 -25.48 13.62 -3.10
N GLU A 211 -25.84 12.41 -3.55
CA GLU A 211 -25.63 11.18 -2.79
C GLU A 211 -24.14 10.90 -2.59
N ALA A 212 -23.32 11.06 -3.63
CA ALA A 212 -21.88 10.86 -3.57
C ALA A 212 -21.20 11.84 -2.61
N VAL A 213 -21.56 13.12 -2.65
CA VAL A 213 -21.09 14.15 -1.72
C VAL A 213 -21.49 13.83 -0.28
N SER A 214 -22.75 13.42 -0.06
CA SER A 214 -23.25 13.04 1.25
C SER A 214 -22.55 11.80 1.81
N SER A 215 -22.23 10.82 0.95
CA SER A 215 -21.50 9.61 1.31
C SER A 215 -20.03 9.88 1.60
N ALA A 216 -19.42 10.84 0.93
CA ALA A 216 -18.02 11.22 1.15
C ALA A 216 -17.85 12.06 2.43
N LYS A 217 -18.88 12.76 2.91
CA LYS A 217 -18.85 13.63 4.12
C LYS A 217 -17.53 14.41 4.25
N SER A 218 -16.87 14.35 5.37
CA SER A 218 -15.57 15.02 5.60
C SER A 218 -14.38 14.38 4.85
N GLY A 219 -14.62 13.45 3.94
CA GLY A 219 -13.61 12.71 3.20
C GLY A 219 -13.29 13.32 1.84
N SER A 220 -13.05 12.46 0.85
CA SER A 220 -12.73 12.86 -0.52
C SER A 220 -13.68 12.20 -1.52
N LEU A 221 -14.14 12.98 -2.50
CA LEU A 221 -14.88 12.51 -3.66
C LEU A 221 -13.96 12.50 -4.88
N PHE A 222 -13.75 11.35 -5.48
CA PHE A 222 -13.05 11.21 -6.76
C PHE A 222 -14.07 11.02 -7.89
N ILE A 223 -14.04 11.92 -8.88
CA ILE A 223 -14.83 11.81 -10.10
C ILE A 223 -13.89 11.43 -11.24
N ASP A 224 -14.05 10.21 -11.76
CA ASP A 224 -13.28 9.71 -12.90
C ASP A 224 -13.91 10.22 -14.20
N GLU A 225 -13.07 10.71 -15.12
CA GLU A 225 -13.48 11.36 -16.38
C GLU A 225 -14.47 12.52 -16.16
N ILE A 226 -14.07 13.50 -15.36
CA ILE A 226 -14.90 14.67 -15.05
C ILE A 226 -15.35 15.43 -16.33
N ALA A 227 -14.57 15.35 -17.40
CA ALA A 227 -14.93 15.92 -18.72
C ALA A 227 -16.23 15.35 -19.30
N LEU A 228 -16.71 14.20 -18.80
CA LEU A 228 -17.94 13.54 -19.23
C LEU A 228 -19.12 13.80 -18.31
N LEU A 229 -18.95 14.67 -17.30
CA LEU A 229 -20.01 15.05 -16.39
C LEU A 229 -21.10 15.83 -17.14
N PRO A 230 -22.40 15.45 -17.06
CA PRO A 230 -23.48 16.20 -17.69
C PRO A 230 -23.54 17.67 -17.21
N ALA A 231 -24.01 18.57 -18.09
CA ALA A 231 -24.01 20.01 -17.80
C ALA A 231 -24.75 20.37 -16.51
N ASP A 232 -25.89 19.75 -16.23
CA ASP A 232 -26.67 19.99 -15.00
C ASP A 232 -25.89 19.55 -13.76
N SER A 233 -25.13 18.46 -13.87
CA SER A 233 -24.28 17.95 -12.78
C SER A 233 -23.01 18.77 -12.60
N GLN A 234 -22.51 19.43 -13.66
CA GLN A 234 -21.38 20.38 -13.54
C GLN A 234 -21.81 21.60 -12.71
N LEU A 235 -23.01 22.14 -12.92
CA LEU A 235 -23.55 23.25 -12.14
C LEU A 235 -23.80 22.84 -10.69
N ALA A 236 -24.43 21.68 -10.47
CA ALA A 236 -24.65 21.15 -9.13
C ALA A 236 -23.32 20.90 -8.36
N LEU A 237 -22.27 20.44 -9.05
CA LEU A 237 -20.95 20.26 -8.43
C LEU A 237 -20.35 21.61 -8.04
N LEU A 238 -20.43 22.62 -8.90
CA LEU A 238 -19.95 23.97 -8.61
C LEU A 238 -20.62 24.54 -7.33
N GLU A 239 -21.95 24.44 -7.24
CA GLU A 239 -22.71 24.86 -6.06
C GLU A 239 -22.27 24.13 -4.78
N GLN A 240 -22.00 22.81 -4.86
CA GLN A 240 -21.53 22.03 -3.73
C GLN A 240 -20.13 22.45 -3.27
N LEU A 241 -19.24 22.82 -4.20
CA LEU A 241 -17.88 23.27 -3.88
C LEU A 241 -17.82 24.67 -3.26
N GLU A 242 -18.87 25.46 -3.39
CA GLU A 242 -18.98 26.79 -2.74
C GLU A 242 -19.40 26.71 -1.26
N GLN A 243 -19.94 25.55 -0.83
CA GLN A 243 -20.38 25.39 0.55
C GLN A 243 -19.22 25.23 1.54
N PRO A 244 -19.27 25.84 2.73
CA PRO A 244 -18.25 25.63 3.75
C PRO A 244 -18.25 24.17 4.23
N ASN A 245 -17.07 23.62 4.46
CA ASN A 245 -16.87 22.21 4.84
C ASN A 245 -17.31 21.19 3.79
N SER A 246 -17.25 21.56 2.51
CA SER A 246 -17.51 20.66 1.41
C SER A 246 -16.53 19.45 1.40
N VAL A 247 -16.93 18.39 0.71
CA VAL A 247 -16.07 17.27 0.41
C VAL A 247 -14.85 17.74 -0.41
N ARG A 248 -13.69 17.15 -0.18
CA ARG A 248 -12.52 17.43 -1.02
C ARG A 248 -12.68 16.74 -2.38
N LEU A 249 -12.71 17.52 -3.46
CA LEU A 249 -12.83 17.00 -4.81
C LEU A 249 -11.45 16.61 -5.37
N LEU A 250 -11.37 15.38 -5.90
CA LEU A 250 -10.28 14.91 -6.75
C LEU A 250 -10.88 14.61 -8.13
N ALA A 251 -10.54 15.38 -9.14
CA ALA A 251 -11.10 15.26 -10.48
C ALA A 251 -10.09 14.57 -11.40
N GLY A 252 -10.52 13.50 -12.08
CA GLY A 252 -9.71 12.76 -13.05
C GLY A 252 -10.12 13.08 -14.48
N SER A 253 -9.18 13.29 -15.40
CA SER A 253 -9.48 13.44 -16.84
C SER A 253 -8.36 12.88 -17.71
N THR A 254 -8.77 12.11 -18.73
CA THR A 254 -7.88 11.73 -19.83
C THR A 254 -7.97 12.71 -20.99
N ARG A 255 -8.94 13.65 -20.96
CA ARG A 255 -9.22 14.62 -21.98
C ARG A 255 -8.66 15.99 -21.63
N ASP A 256 -8.39 16.77 -22.65
CA ASP A 256 -7.99 18.16 -22.53
C ASP A 256 -9.22 19.02 -22.15
N LEU A 257 -9.27 19.44 -20.87
CA LEU A 257 -10.39 20.24 -20.36
C LEU A 257 -10.41 21.66 -20.92
N VAL A 258 -9.26 22.22 -21.31
CA VAL A 258 -9.21 23.55 -21.95
C VAL A 258 -10.02 23.50 -23.25
N LYS A 259 -9.77 22.48 -24.08
CA LYS A 259 -10.55 22.30 -25.31
C LYS A 259 -12.03 22.02 -25.05
N ALA A 260 -12.34 21.34 -23.93
CA ALA A 260 -13.73 21.10 -23.54
C ALA A 260 -14.46 22.37 -23.13
N VAL A 261 -13.77 23.32 -22.50
CA VAL A 261 -14.28 24.67 -22.18
C VAL A 261 -14.46 25.49 -23.47
N ASP A 262 -13.45 25.50 -24.35
CA ASP A 262 -13.48 26.26 -25.60
C ASP A 262 -14.65 25.84 -26.50
N ASN A 263 -14.99 24.57 -26.55
CA ASN A 263 -16.11 24.04 -27.34
C ASN A 263 -17.45 24.03 -26.61
N GLY A 264 -17.50 24.56 -25.36
CA GLY A 264 -18.72 24.68 -24.56
C GLY A 264 -19.25 23.37 -23.96
N SER A 265 -18.48 22.28 -24.00
CA SER A 265 -18.87 20.99 -23.40
C SER A 265 -18.55 20.88 -21.93
N PHE A 266 -17.73 21.79 -21.39
CA PHE A 266 -17.38 21.85 -19.96
C PHE A 266 -17.53 23.29 -19.45
N ASN A 267 -18.04 23.43 -18.22
CA ASN A 267 -18.27 24.71 -17.59
C ASN A 267 -16.94 25.40 -17.22
N GLY A 268 -16.77 26.67 -17.65
CA GLY A 268 -15.52 27.42 -17.42
C GLY A 268 -15.27 27.74 -15.96
N ASP A 269 -16.30 28.08 -15.19
CA ASP A 269 -16.17 28.42 -13.76
C ASP A 269 -15.75 27.16 -12.96
N LEU A 270 -16.35 26.00 -13.26
CA LEU A 270 -15.95 24.74 -12.69
C LEU A 270 -14.51 24.39 -13.05
N PHE A 271 -14.09 24.62 -14.31
CA PHE A 271 -12.72 24.40 -14.74
C PHE A 271 -11.73 25.22 -13.94
N TYR A 272 -11.93 26.52 -13.83
CA TYR A 272 -11.06 27.41 -13.05
C TYR A 272 -11.02 27.02 -11.56
N ARG A 273 -12.11 26.50 -11.03
CA ARG A 273 -12.18 26.03 -9.64
C ARG A 273 -11.32 24.82 -9.39
N ILE A 274 -11.29 23.85 -10.31
CA ILE A 274 -10.54 22.59 -10.16
C ILE A 274 -9.09 22.66 -10.68
N GLU A 275 -8.78 23.61 -11.56
CA GLU A 275 -7.42 23.78 -12.13
C GLU A 275 -6.42 24.39 -11.14
N VAL A 276 -6.83 24.77 -9.94
CA VAL A 276 -5.94 25.38 -8.93
C VAL A 276 -4.74 24.50 -8.62
N THR A 277 -4.93 23.17 -8.62
CA THR A 277 -3.85 22.21 -8.35
C THR A 277 -3.82 21.12 -9.42
N PRO A 278 -3.27 21.42 -10.61
CA PRO A 278 -3.13 20.44 -11.68
C PRO A 278 -2.00 19.46 -11.38
N LEU A 279 -2.26 18.15 -11.55
CA LEU A 279 -1.29 17.08 -11.42
C LEU A 279 -1.31 16.22 -12.68
N ARG A 280 -0.19 16.20 -13.41
CA ARG A 280 -0.04 15.39 -14.61
C ARG A 280 0.69 14.09 -14.31
N ILE A 281 0.11 12.98 -14.76
CA ILE A 281 0.74 11.66 -14.68
C ILE A 281 1.50 11.42 -15.99
N PRO A 282 2.82 11.17 -15.96
CA PRO A 282 3.57 10.83 -17.16
C PRO A 282 3.14 9.46 -17.71
N SER A 283 3.05 9.36 -19.04
CA SER A 283 2.77 8.10 -19.73
C SER A 283 3.96 7.13 -19.61
N LEU A 284 3.76 5.84 -19.89
CA LEU A 284 4.86 4.87 -19.92
C LEU A 284 5.87 5.16 -21.02
N SER A 285 5.42 5.72 -22.15
CA SER A 285 6.32 6.13 -23.24
C SER A 285 7.27 7.27 -22.86
N GLU A 286 6.93 8.07 -21.86
CA GLU A 286 7.81 9.13 -21.31
C GLU A 286 8.79 8.61 -20.27
N ARG A 287 8.55 7.40 -19.71
CA ARG A 287 9.38 6.76 -18.67
C ARG A 287 9.60 5.27 -18.96
N PRO A 288 10.18 4.92 -20.11
CA PRO A 288 10.35 3.52 -20.51
C PRO A 288 11.24 2.72 -19.55
N GLU A 289 12.13 3.38 -18.83
CA GLU A 289 12.98 2.78 -17.77
C GLU A 289 12.19 2.20 -16.60
N ASP A 290 10.95 2.62 -16.39
CA ASP A 290 10.08 2.08 -15.32
C ASP A 290 9.35 0.80 -15.75
N ILE A 291 9.22 0.54 -17.05
CA ILE A 291 8.46 -0.60 -17.59
C ILE A 291 8.93 -1.94 -16.99
N PRO A 292 10.24 -2.26 -16.94
CA PRO A 292 10.71 -3.50 -16.36
C PRO A 292 10.36 -3.69 -14.88
N ILE A 293 10.41 -2.61 -14.12
CA ILE A 293 10.14 -2.61 -12.68
C ILE A 293 8.64 -2.83 -12.44
N LEU A 294 7.82 -2.08 -13.16
CA LEU A 294 6.37 -2.19 -13.12
C LEU A 294 5.90 -3.58 -13.55
N PHE A 295 6.49 -4.12 -14.62
CA PHE A 295 6.13 -5.46 -15.10
C PHE A 295 6.41 -6.54 -14.06
N ARG A 296 7.60 -6.54 -13.44
CA ARG A 296 7.95 -7.48 -12.37
C ARG A 296 6.97 -7.38 -11.20
N HIS A 297 6.62 -6.16 -10.81
CA HIS A 297 5.64 -5.94 -9.76
C HIS A 297 4.26 -6.52 -10.11
N TYR A 298 3.78 -6.28 -11.33
CA TYR A 298 2.48 -6.79 -11.78
C TYR A 298 2.48 -8.32 -12.00
N VAL A 299 3.61 -8.92 -12.40
CA VAL A 299 3.76 -10.38 -12.46
C VAL A 299 3.67 -10.98 -11.06
N ALA A 300 4.33 -10.40 -10.07
CA ALA A 300 4.23 -10.87 -8.68
C ALA A 300 2.79 -10.79 -8.18
N GLN A 301 2.09 -9.67 -8.40
CA GLN A 301 0.70 -9.48 -8.02
C GLN A 301 -0.25 -10.44 -8.76
N ALA A 302 -0.06 -10.63 -10.07
CA ALA A 302 -0.86 -11.55 -10.87
C ALA A 302 -0.66 -13.01 -10.43
N SER A 303 0.56 -13.40 -10.08
CA SER A 303 0.88 -14.75 -9.58
C SER A 303 0.22 -15.03 -8.23
N GLU A 304 0.22 -14.06 -7.33
CA GLU A 304 -0.48 -14.14 -6.04
C GLU A 304 -1.99 -14.28 -6.24
N GLN A 305 -2.59 -13.46 -7.12
CA GLN A 305 -4.03 -13.52 -7.43
C GLN A 305 -4.44 -14.85 -8.09
N ALA A 306 -3.57 -15.39 -8.96
CA ALA A 306 -3.84 -16.65 -9.66
C ALA A 306 -3.49 -17.89 -8.81
N GLY A 307 -2.80 -17.74 -7.67
CA GLY A 307 -2.29 -18.85 -6.88
C GLY A 307 -1.19 -19.65 -7.59
N LEU A 308 -0.46 -19.02 -8.51
CA LEU A 308 0.59 -19.63 -9.33
C LEU A 308 1.97 -19.15 -8.90
N THR A 309 2.99 -19.96 -9.11
CA THR A 309 4.38 -19.51 -8.97
C THR A 309 4.74 -18.50 -10.05
N ALA A 310 5.39 -17.39 -9.66
CA ALA A 310 5.81 -16.37 -10.61
C ALA A 310 6.80 -16.97 -11.64
N PRO A 311 6.52 -16.88 -12.96
CA PRO A 311 7.44 -17.32 -13.98
C PRO A 311 8.75 -16.51 -13.96
N GLU A 312 9.85 -17.13 -14.42
CA GLU A 312 11.12 -16.45 -14.53
C GLU A 312 11.09 -15.40 -15.67
N ILE A 313 11.44 -14.16 -15.33
CA ILE A 313 11.50 -13.04 -16.27
C ILE A 313 12.94 -12.89 -16.75
N THR A 314 13.22 -13.31 -17.97
CA THR A 314 14.55 -13.20 -18.56
C THR A 314 14.92 -11.75 -18.88
N GLN A 315 16.24 -11.48 -19.01
CA GLN A 315 16.71 -10.13 -19.36
C GLN A 315 16.33 -9.76 -20.80
N GLU A 316 16.30 -10.71 -21.71
CA GLU A 316 15.86 -10.54 -23.10
C GLU A 316 14.39 -10.12 -23.15
N PHE A 317 13.54 -10.83 -22.42
CA PHE A 317 12.12 -10.49 -22.30
C PHE A 317 11.92 -9.08 -21.73
N THR A 318 12.66 -8.73 -20.69
CA THR A 318 12.62 -7.38 -20.07
C THR A 318 12.99 -6.29 -21.08
N SER A 319 14.01 -6.54 -21.92
CA SER A 319 14.42 -5.61 -22.97
C SER A 319 13.34 -5.46 -24.05
N SER A 320 12.66 -6.54 -24.41
CA SER A 320 11.57 -6.52 -25.39
C SER A 320 10.38 -5.66 -24.93
N LEU A 321 10.07 -5.68 -23.62
CA LEU A 321 8.98 -4.84 -23.06
C LEU A 321 9.22 -3.34 -23.25
N MET A 322 10.50 -2.89 -23.19
CA MET A 322 10.86 -1.48 -23.39
C MET A 322 10.70 -1.00 -24.84
N THR A 323 10.67 -1.93 -25.79
CA THR A 323 10.54 -1.63 -27.22
C THR A 323 9.10 -1.62 -27.71
N GLN A 324 8.17 -2.09 -26.87
CA GLN A 324 6.76 -2.18 -27.22
C GLN A 324 6.04 -0.86 -26.95
N ASP A 325 5.03 -0.58 -27.76
CA ASP A 325 4.08 0.48 -27.51
C ASP A 325 3.05 0.03 -26.47
N TRP A 326 2.83 0.85 -25.46
CA TRP A 326 1.84 0.62 -24.41
C TRP A 326 0.71 1.66 -24.48
N PRO A 327 -0.20 1.58 -25.49
CA PRO A 327 -1.22 2.61 -25.71
C PRO A 327 -2.20 2.73 -24.54
N GLY A 328 -2.43 1.65 -23.80
CA GLY A 328 -3.20 1.63 -22.56
C GLY A 328 -2.35 1.81 -21.30
N ASN A 329 -1.10 2.28 -21.42
CA ASN A 329 -0.18 2.54 -20.32
C ASN A 329 -0.11 1.36 -19.31
N THR A 330 -0.17 1.67 -18.02
CA THR A 330 -0.13 0.67 -16.93
C THR A 330 -1.22 -0.39 -17.05
N ARG A 331 -2.39 -0.05 -17.57
CA ARG A 331 -3.49 -1.04 -17.78
C ARG A 331 -3.10 -2.12 -18.78
N SER A 332 -2.47 -1.73 -19.90
CA SER A 332 -1.95 -2.69 -20.89
C SER A 332 -0.84 -3.55 -20.30
N LEU A 333 0.04 -2.95 -19.50
CA LEU A 333 1.15 -3.66 -18.84
C LEU A 333 0.63 -4.68 -17.81
N ILE A 334 -0.39 -4.34 -17.02
CA ILE A 334 -1.06 -5.27 -16.09
C ILE A 334 -1.66 -6.44 -16.84
N SER A 335 -2.37 -6.19 -17.96
CA SER A 335 -2.95 -7.25 -18.77
C SER A 335 -1.88 -8.16 -19.39
N ALA A 336 -0.75 -7.61 -19.81
CA ALA A 336 0.39 -8.39 -20.31
C ALA A 336 1.02 -9.24 -19.20
N ALA A 337 1.18 -8.70 -17.99
CA ALA A 337 1.68 -9.44 -16.84
C ALA A 337 0.77 -10.62 -16.47
N MET A 338 -0.55 -10.41 -16.47
CA MET A 338 -1.51 -11.49 -16.21
C MET A 338 -1.43 -12.59 -17.28
N ARG A 339 -1.39 -12.24 -18.58
CA ARG A 339 -1.20 -13.23 -19.66
C ARG A 339 0.11 -13.99 -19.52
N PHE A 340 1.18 -13.30 -19.15
CA PHE A 340 2.48 -13.93 -18.92
C PHE A 340 2.42 -14.98 -17.81
N VAL A 341 1.77 -14.69 -16.68
CA VAL A 341 1.57 -15.63 -15.57
C VAL A 341 0.71 -16.82 -15.97
N LEU A 342 -0.31 -16.60 -16.80
CA LEU A 342 -1.21 -17.64 -17.29
C LEU A 342 -0.60 -18.48 -18.44
N GLY A 343 0.64 -18.21 -18.85
CA GLY A 343 1.29 -18.92 -19.96
C GLY A 343 0.68 -18.60 -21.35
N MET A 344 0.07 -17.40 -21.50
CA MET A 344 -0.55 -16.93 -22.75
C MET A 344 0.24 -15.73 -23.34
N PRO A 345 1.48 -15.90 -23.79
CA PRO A 345 2.36 -14.78 -24.14
C PRO A 345 2.23 -14.28 -25.59
N GLU A 346 1.13 -14.51 -26.29
CA GLU A 346 1.00 -14.30 -27.74
C GLU A 346 1.44 -12.93 -28.28
N ASP A 347 1.29 -11.86 -27.49
CA ASP A 347 1.64 -10.50 -27.92
C ASP A 347 3.08 -10.06 -27.57
N VAL A 348 3.75 -10.80 -26.70
CA VAL A 348 5.07 -10.41 -26.16
C VAL A 348 6.20 -11.16 -26.88
N THR A 349 5.92 -12.33 -27.42
CA THR A 349 6.90 -13.22 -28.06
C THR A 349 7.30 -12.77 -29.47
N GLN A 350 6.52 -11.97 -30.16
CA GLN A 350 6.90 -11.46 -31.51
C GLN A 350 8.13 -10.56 -31.50
N ALA A 351 8.52 -10.02 -30.32
CA ALA A 351 9.73 -9.19 -30.20
C ALA A 351 11.02 -10.02 -30.09
N VAL A 352 10.94 -11.29 -29.71
CA VAL A 352 12.12 -12.18 -29.49
C VAL A 352 12.69 -12.69 -30.80
N GLU A 353 11.91 -12.73 -31.90
CA GLU A 353 12.36 -13.19 -33.20
C GLU A 353 13.13 -12.12 -34.03
N LEU A 354 13.23 -10.89 -33.51
CA LEU A 354 13.94 -9.81 -34.19
C LEU A 354 15.44 -9.91 -33.98
N GLY A 355 16.21 -9.70 -35.03
CA GLY A 355 17.69 -9.64 -34.93
C GLY A 355 18.14 -8.49 -33.98
N LEU A 356 19.33 -8.67 -33.37
CA LEU A 356 19.90 -7.71 -32.40
C LEU A 356 19.88 -6.25 -32.92
N SER A 357 20.19 -6.05 -34.21
CA SER A 357 20.18 -4.70 -34.83
C SER A 357 18.81 -4.05 -34.81
N GLU A 358 17.76 -4.83 -35.00
CA GLU A 358 16.38 -4.35 -35.04
C GLU A 358 15.80 -4.10 -33.64
N GLN A 359 16.18 -4.95 -32.67
CA GLN A 359 15.86 -4.74 -31.26
C GLN A 359 16.52 -3.45 -30.75
N MET A 360 17.83 -3.27 -31.02
CA MET A 360 18.57 -2.05 -30.67
C MET A 360 17.96 -0.80 -31.31
N ALA A 361 17.54 -0.89 -32.57
CA ALA A 361 16.87 0.22 -33.27
C ALA A 361 15.54 0.62 -32.61
N ARG A 362 14.74 -0.36 -32.14
CA ARG A 362 13.49 -0.09 -31.40
C ARG A 362 13.73 0.57 -30.05
N VAL A 363 14.68 0.06 -29.26
CA VAL A 363 15.09 0.66 -27.98
C VAL A 363 15.55 2.10 -28.20
N GLU A 364 16.41 2.32 -29.18
CA GLU A 364 16.91 3.66 -29.52
C GLU A 364 15.79 4.61 -29.91
N LYS A 365 14.87 4.15 -30.76
CA LYS A 365 13.66 4.92 -31.17
C LYS A 365 12.83 5.31 -29.95
N SER A 366 12.57 4.37 -29.03
CA SER A 366 11.80 4.61 -27.81
C SER A 366 12.45 5.66 -26.91
N LEU A 367 13.77 5.60 -26.71
CA LEU A 367 14.52 6.57 -25.93
C LEU A 367 14.52 7.97 -26.54
N LEU A 368 14.59 8.10 -27.88
CA LEU A 368 14.50 9.37 -28.58
C LEU A 368 13.11 10.01 -28.43
N ILE A 369 12.05 9.20 -28.56
CA ILE A 369 10.66 9.65 -28.36
C ILE A 369 10.46 10.12 -26.90
N ALA A 370 10.92 9.34 -25.93
CA ALA A 370 10.82 9.69 -24.52
C ALA A 370 11.56 10.98 -24.19
N ALA A 371 12.76 11.19 -24.75
CA ALA A 371 13.51 12.42 -24.56
C ALA A 371 12.80 13.65 -25.17
N LEU A 372 12.23 13.52 -26.36
CA LEU A 372 11.44 14.62 -26.97
C LEU A 372 10.18 14.93 -26.16
N GLY A 373 9.49 13.93 -25.64
CA GLY A 373 8.33 14.11 -24.76
C GLY A 373 8.68 14.86 -23.47
N ARG A 374 9.77 14.47 -22.80
CA ARG A 374 10.26 15.13 -21.57
C ARG A 374 10.60 16.62 -21.78
N HIS A 375 11.10 16.97 -22.95
CA HIS A 375 11.53 18.32 -23.30
C HIS A 375 10.57 19.07 -24.23
N ASN A 376 9.27 18.66 -24.28
CA ASN A 376 8.23 19.32 -25.07
C ASN A 376 8.65 19.61 -26.52
N GLY A 377 9.27 18.63 -27.18
CA GLY A 377 9.71 18.74 -28.56
C GLY A 377 10.96 19.61 -28.77
N ARG A 378 11.62 20.07 -27.71
CA ARG A 378 12.86 20.85 -27.81
C ARG A 378 14.06 19.94 -28.06
N ALA A 379 14.34 19.68 -29.34
CA ALA A 379 15.36 18.73 -29.77
C ALA A 379 16.76 19.00 -29.20
N VAL A 380 17.13 20.27 -28.94
CA VAL A 380 18.42 20.63 -28.36
C VAL A 380 18.55 20.18 -26.90
N GLU A 381 17.50 20.35 -26.12
CA GLU A 381 17.43 19.92 -24.71
C GLU A 381 17.34 18.40 -24.62
N ALA A 382 16.56 17.76 -25.50
CA ALA A 382 16.45 16.29 -25.58
C ALA A 382 17.79 15.64 -25.93
N ALA A 383 18.56 16.23 -26.88
CA ALA A 383 19.89 15.76 -27.24
C ALA A 383 20.88 15.86 -26.05
N ALA A 384 20.81 16.97 -25.30
CA ALA A 384 21.65 17.17 -24.12
C ALA A 384 21.29 16.18 -23.01
N GLY A 385 19.99 15.91 -22.78
CA GLY A 385 19.52 14.90 -21.81
C GLY A 385 19.96 13.48 -22.12
N LEU A 386 20.11 13.14 -23.39
CA LEU A 386 20.66 11.85 -23.83
C LEU A 386 22.19 11.86 -24.02
N GLN A 387 22.86 12.97 -23.68
CA GLN A 387 24.30 13.15 -23.87
C GLN A 387 24.77 12.88 -25.31
N LEU A 388 23.91 13.19 -26.30
CA LEU A 388 24.22 13.03 -27.72
C LEU A 388 24.62 14.37 -28.37
N PRO A 389 25.61 14.36 -29.29
CA PRO A 389 25.86 15.50 -30.13
C PRO A 389 24.63 15.87 -30.95
N ARG A 390 24.31 17.16 -31.10
CA ARG A 390 23.12 17.66 -31.81
C ARG A 390 22.94 17.03 -33.18
N LYS A 391 24.02 16.98 -33.98
CA LYS A 391 24.00 16.37 -35.31
C LYS A 391 23.56 14.90 -35.26
N THR A 392 24.17 14.12 -34.38
CA THR A 392 23.86 12.69 -34.21
C THR A 392 22.39 12.50 -33.78
N PHE A 393 21.87 13.38 -32.93
CA PHE A 393 20.48 13.32 -32.51
C PHE A 393 19.51 13.57 -33.67
N TYR A 394 19.74 14.61 -34.47
CA TYR A 394 18.93 14.89 -35.65
C TYR A 394 19.02 13.81 -36.72
N ASP A 395 20.21 13.23 -36.96
CA ASP A 395 20.40 12.12 -37.90
C ASP A 395 19.59 10.88 -37.46
N LYS A 396 19.56 10.63 -36.15
CA LYS A 396 18.75 9.53 -35.58
C LYS A 396 17.26 9.81 -35.67
N LEU A 397 16.79 11.04 -35.40
CA LEU A 397 15.39 11.41 -35.60
C LEU A 397 14.96 11.19 -37.05
N ALA A 398 15.77 11.64 -38.01
CA ALA A 398 15.49 11.47 -39.44
C ALA A 398 15.45 9.98 -39.82
N ARG A 399 16.39 9.18 -39.32
CA ARG A 399 16.44 7.70 -39.54
C ARG A 399 15.17 6.99 -39.09
N TYR A 400 14.59 7.41 -37.96
CA TYR A 400 13.38 6.79 -37.40
C TYR A 400 12.09 7.49 -37.78
N GLY A 401 12.12 8.51 -38.63
CA GLY A 401 10.95 9.27 -39.06
C GLY A 401 10.25 10.04 -37.95
N ILE A 402 11.00 10.44 -36.89
CA ILE A 402 10.46 11.14 -35.74
C ILE A 402 10.53 12.66 -36.01
N ARG A 403 9.43 13.38 -35.86
CA ARG A 403 9.37 14.84 -35.97
C ARG A 403 9.29 15.47 -34.60
N ALA A 404 10.23 16.33 -34.27
CA ALA A 404 10.26 17.02 -32.97
C ALA A 404 9.02 17.92 -32.75
N GLU A 405 8.39 18.36 -33.85
CA GLU A 405 7.18 19.20 -33.86
C GLU A 405 5.96 18.48 -33.29
N ASP A 406 5.87 17.17 -33.44
CA ASP A 406 4.75 16.35 -32.96
C ASP A 406 4.68 16.27 -31.41
N PHE A 407 5.76 16.70 -30.75
CA PHE A 407 5.90 16.72 -29.29
C PHE A 407 5.84 18.13 -28.69
N ARG A 408 5.60 19.17 -29.51
CA ARG A 408 5.39 20.54 -29.02
C ARG A 408 3.95 20.69 -28.54
N ARG A 409 3.81 20.96 -27.26
CA ARG A 409 2.55 21.35 -26.61
C ARG A 409 2.55 22.82 -26.33
#